data_52a4475d3fa10c0a84d7804d5387c6b3
#
_entry.id   52a4475d3fa10c0a84d7804d5387c6b3
#
_cell.length_a   1.000
_cell.length_b   1.000
_cell.length_c   1.000
_cell.angle_alpha   90.00
_cell.angle_beta   90.00
_cell.angle_gamma   90.00
#
_symmetry.space_group_name_H-M   'P 1'
#
loop_
_entity.id
_entity.type
_entity.pdbx_description
1 polymer ?
#
loop_
_entity_poly.entity_id
_entity_poly.type
_entity_poly.pdbx_seq_one_letter_code
_entity_poly.pdbx_strand_id
1 'polypeptide(L)'
;MKINENMNIFTIRKKILLASKLIGVALIVSYILSTKLPVNTDISFVIWLAFVVVLVCAIDLLMARFITKPVSELNEAARNMAELNFSHPCHVKSHDEFGELAESLNTMAENLQQAFSSLEDANRKLEQDVEQKKRLLAERKELVDNLSHEMKTPLGVIRAY
;
A
#
# COMPACT_ATOMS: atom_id res chain seq x y z
N MET A 1 10.42 -21.89 17.51
CA MET A 1 10.74 -21.95 16.09
C MET A 1 11.77 -20.86 15.86
N LYS A 2 13.07 -21.21 15.80
CA LYS A 2 14.16 -20.23 15.63
C LYS A 2 14.15 -19.79 14.17
N ILE A 3 13.72 -18.57 13.93
CA ILE A 3 13.81 -17.90 12.63
C ILE A 3 15.30 -17.66 12.40
N ASN A 4 15.77 -18.17 11.29
CA ASN A 4 17.15 -18.14 10.83
C ASN A 4 17.61 -16.69 10.63
N GLU A 5 18.31 -16.14 11.58
CA GLU A 5 18.83 -14.76 11.66
C GLU A 5 20.00 -14.48 10.70
N ASN A 6 20.24 -15.36 9.72
CA ASN A 6 21.37 -15.30 8.79
C ASN A 6 20.99 -15.15 7.32
N MET A 7 19.84 -14.61 7.02
CA MET A 7 19.62 -14.12 5.66
C MET A 7 20.12 -12.66 5.62
N ASN A 8 21.29 -12.47 5.00
CA ASN A 8 21.94 -11.19 4.74
C ASN A 8 20.92 -10.21 4.11
N ILE A 9 20.15 -9.56 4.95
CA ILE A 9 19.40 -8.39 4.56
C ILE A 9 20.46 -7.35 4.24
N PHE A 10 20.74 -7.19 2.94
CA PHE A 10 21.59 -6.13 2.46
C PHE A 10 20.82 -4.82 2.69
N THR A 11 20.90 -4.34 3.90
CA THR A 11 20.27 -3.09 4.37
C THR A 11 20.51 -2.01 3.35
N ILE A 12 19.49 -1.25 2.96
CA ILE A 12 19.59 -0.09 2.03
C ILE A 12 20.79 0.78 2.40
N ARG A 13 20.99 0.99 3.71
CA ARG A 13 22.16 1.68 4.24
C ARG A 13 23.49 1.09 3.79
N LYS A 14 23.65 -0.25 3.79
CA LYS A 14 24.87 -0.94 3.33
C LYS A 14 25.03 -0.78 1.82
N LYS A 15 23.95 -0.88 1.03
CA LYS A 15 24.00 -0.68 -0.42
C LYS A 15 24.45 0.74 -0.78
N ILE A 16 23.87 1.75 -0.13
CA ILE A 16 24.24 3.16 -0.33
C ILE A 16 25.68 3.42 0.11
N LEU A 17 26.11 2.92 1.26
CA LEU A 17 27.49 3.06 1.75
C LEU A 17 28.49 2.37 0.83
N LEU A 18 28.17 1.21 0.29
CA LEU A 18 29.03 0.49 -0.63
C LEU A 18 29.14 1.22 -1.97
N ALA A 19 28.02 1.71 -2.50
CA ALA A 19 27.99 2.52 -3.70
C ALA A 19 28.81 3.82 -3.53
N SER A 20 28.63 4.54 -2.44
CA SER A 20 29.37 5.78 -2.13
C SER A 20 30.88 5.55 -2.02
N LYS A 21 31.31 4.46 -1.36
CA LYS A 21 32.74 4.09 -1.28
C LYS A 21 33.31 3.71 -2.63
N LEU A 22 32.56 2.98 -3.46
CA LEU A 22 32.98 2.57 -4.80
C LEU A 22 33.18 3.79 -5.71
N ILE A 23 32.27 4.77 -5.61
CA ILE A 23 32.35 6.06 -6.32
C ILE A 23 33.60 6.82 -5.88
N GLY A 24 33.82 6.95 -4.56
CA GLY A 24 35.00 7.64 -4.02
C GLY A 24 36.30 7.01 -4.49
N VAL A 25 36.41 5.69 -4.44
CA VAL A 25 37.59 4.95 -4.95
C VAL A 25 37.77 5.14 -6.45
N ALA A 26 36.72 5.06 -7.24
CA ALA A 26 36.75 5.25 -8.69
C ALA A 26 37.24 6.66 -9.06
N LEU A 27 36.78 7.70 -8.36
CA LEU A 27 37.23 9.07 -8.57
C LEU A 27 38.71 9.26 -8.22
N ILE A 28 39.17 8.69 -7.11
CA ILE A 28 40.58 8.75 -6.70
C ILE A 28 41.47 8.02 -7.71
N VAL A 29 41.10 6.81 -8.12
CA VAL A 29 41.86 6.04 -9.11
C VAL A 29 41.90 6.78 -10.45
N SER A 30 40.79 7.35 -10.90
CA SER A 30 40.69 8.14 -12.10
C SER A 30 41.60 9.38 -12.06
N TYR A 31 41.63 10.08 -10.92
CA TYR A 31 42.53 11.24 -10.72
C TYR A 31 44.00 10.83 -10.79
N ILE A 32 44.39 9.77 -10.10
CA ILE A 32 45.80 9.25 -10.10
C ILE A 32 46.20 8.81 -11.48
N LEU A 33 45.32 8.15 -12.23
CA LEU A 33 45.60 7.71 -13.60
C LEU A 33 45.76 8.90 -14.54
N SER A 34 44.96 9.93 -14.43
CA SER A 34 45.04 11.18 -15.18
C SER A 34 46.39 11.92 -14.97
N THR A 35 46.90 11.90 -13.75
CA THR A 35 48.16 12.59 -13.39
C THR A 35 49.43 11.81 -13.72
N LYS A 36 49.30 10.47 -13.87
CA LYS A 36 50.46 9.59 -14.12
C LYS A 36 50.71 9.24 -15.59
N LEU A 37 49.72 9.42 -16.44
CA LEU A 37 49.85 9.16 -17.88
C LEU A 37 50.61 10.32 -18.57
N PRO A 38 51.73 10.03 -19.32
CA PRO A 38 52.49 11.04 -20.05
C PRO A 38 51.77 11.41 -21.37
N VAL A 39 50.51 11.76 -21.29
CA VAL A 39 49.72 12.20 -22.45
C VAL A 39 49.59 13.71 -22.37
N ASN A 40 49.46 14.37 -23.55
CA ASN A 40 49.19 15.81 -23.64
C ASN A 40 48.09 16.21 -22.65
N THR A 41 48.32 17.20 -21.81
CA THR A 41 47.46 17.62 -20.69
C THR A 41 46.01 17.83 -21.11
N ASP A 42 45.77 18.32 -22.34
CA ASP A 42 44.44 18.57 -22.88
C ASP A 42 43.67 17.27 -23.16
N ILE A 43 44.31 16.27 -23.72
CA ILE A 43 43.72 14.98 -24.04
C ILE A 43 43.42 14.20 -22.75
N SER A 44 44.30 14.22 -21.76
CA SER A 44 44.09 13.58 -20.46
C SER A 44 42.89 14.17 -19.74
N PHE A 45 42.72 15.49 -19.81
CA PHE A 45 41.58 16.17 -19.20
C PHE A 45 40.25 15.75 -19.84
N VAL A 46 40.19 15.67 -21.17
CA VAL A 46 38.98 15.24 -21.91
C VAL A 46 38.61 13.80 -21.56
N ILE A 47 39.61 12.89 -21.52
CA ILE A 47 39.37 11.49 -21.15
C ILE A 47 38.85 11.38 -19.70
N TRP A 48 39.44 12.15 -18.79
CA TRP A 48 38.98 12.18 -17.40
C TRP A 48 37.54 12.71 -17.29
N LEU A 49 37.21 13.80 -18.01
CA LEU A 49 35.85 14.35 -18.04
C LEU A 49 34.84 13.33 -18.55
N ALA A 50 35.16 12.66 -19.67
CA ALA A 50 34.30 11.62 -20.26
C ALA A 50 34.05 10.46 -19.24
N PHE A 51 35.10 10.04 -18.54
CA PHE A 51 34.99 9.00 -17.50
C PHE A 51 34.06 9.44 -16.37
N VAL A 52 34.17 10.67 -15.89
CA VAL A 52 33.30 11.21 -14.83
C VAL A 52 31.83 11.24 -15.28
N VAL A 53 31.57 11.68 -16.51
CA VAL A 53 30.23 11.72 -17.10
C VAL A 53 29.61 10.29 -17.14
N VAL A 54 30.39 9.32 -17.65
CA VAL A 54 29.94 7.91 -17.70
C VAL A 54 29.66 7.37 -16.29
N LEU A 55 30.52 7.70 -15.32
CA LEU A 55 30.33 7.28 -13.93
C LEU A 55 29.05 7.84 -13.32
N VAL A 56 28.77 9.14 -13.55
CA VAL A 56 27.52 9.79 -13.08
C VAL A 56 26.31 9.12 -13.70
N CYS A 57 26.31 8.92 -15.02
CA CYS A 57 25.21 8.23 -15.70
C CYS A 57 24.99 6.80 -15.17
N ALA A 58 26.07 6.07 -14.88
CA ALA A 58 25.98 4.72 -14.32
C ALA A 58 25.34 4.75 -12.92
N ILE A 59 25.70 5.73 -12.10
CA ILE A 59 25.14 5.91 -10.74
C ILE A 59 23.65 6.23 -10.83
N ASP A 60 23.24 7.15 -11.72
CA ASP A 60 21.84 7.54 -11.90
C ASP A 60 20.99 6.33 -12.30
N LEU A 61 21.48 5.49 -13.22
CA LEU A 61 20.80 4.25 -13.61
C LEU A 61 20.66 3.26 -12.45
N LEU A 62 21.70 3.11 -11.65
CA LEU A 62 21.66 2.25 -10.47
C LEU A 62 20.68 2.78 -9.43
N MET A 63 20.72 4.08 -9.13
CA MET A 63 19.78 4.72 -8.21
C MET A 63 18.33 4.61 -8.69
N ALA A 64 18.09 4.83 -9.98
CA ALA A 64 16.77 4.67 -10.56
C ALA A 64 16.22 3.26 -10.39
N ARG A 65 17.05 2.24 -10.60
CA ARG A 65 16.64 0.83 -10.53
C ARG A 65 16.48 0.31 -9.10
N PHE A 66 17.38 0.69 -8.19
CA PHE A 66 17.45 0.09 -6.84
C PHE A 66 16.76 0.93 -5.76
N ILE A 67 16.46 2.19 -6.02
CA ILE A 67 15.84 3.08 -5.04
C ILE A 67 14.57 3.71 -5.61
N THR A 68 14.67 4.43 -6.73
CA THR A 68 13.55 5.22 -7.24
C THR A 68 12.37 4.34 -7.64
N LYS A 69 12.63 3.24 -8.35
CA LYS A 69 11.58 2.33 -8.81
C LYS A 69 10.84 1.65 -7.64
N PRO A 70 11.51 1.00 -6.65
CA PRO A 70 10.83 0.44 -5.50
C PRO A 70 10.02 1.47 -4.70
N VAL A 71 10.55 2.67 -4.49
CA VAL A 71 9.83 3.74 -3.79
C VAL A 71 8.58 4.16 -4.56
N SER A 72 8.66 4.27 -5.88
CA SER A 72 7.50 4.60 -6.72
C SER A 72 6.41 3.53 -6.65
N GLU A 73 6.79 2.25 -6.71
CA GLU A 73 5.84 1.12 -6.59
C GLU A 73 5.16 1.08 -5.21
N LEU A 74 5.91 1.32 -4.13
CA LEU A 74 5.35 1.43 -2.78
C LEU A 74 4.39 2.62 -2.64
N ASN A 75 4.75 3.76 -3.22
CA ASN A 75 3.90 4.95 -3.19
C ASN A 75 2.61 4.74 -3.98
N GLU A 76 2.68 4.08 -5.13
CA GLU A 76 1.50 3.72 -5.92
C GLU A 76 0.58 2.75 -5.16
N ALA A 77 1.13 1.72 -4.51
CA ALA A 77 0.37 0.81 -3.68
C ALA A 77 -0.33 1.55 -2.52
N ALA A 78 0.40 2.42 -1.81
CA ALA A 78 -0.18 3.23 -0.74
C ALA A 78 -1.30 4.15 -1.23
N ARG A 79 -1.15 4.74 -2.43
CA ARG A 79 -2.18 5.57 -3.05
C ARG A 79 -3.42 4.77 -3.42
N ASN A 80 -3.25 3.58 -4.03
CA ASN A 80 -4.37 2.69 -4.34
C ASN A 80 -5.15 2.31 -3.08
N MET A 81 -4.46 2.05 -1.95
CA MET A 81 -5.10 1.80 -0.67
C MET A 81 -5.90 3.01 -0.16
N ALA A 82 -5.36 4.22 -0.32
CA ALA A 82 -6.06 5.45 0.06
C ALA A 82 -7.33 5.68 -0.77
N GLU A 83 -7.38 5.18 -2.00
CA GLU A 83 -8.54 5.19 -2.89
C GLU A 83 -9.46 3.96 -2.68
N LEU A 84 -9.22 3.15 -1.62
CA LEU A 84 -9.95 1.93 -1.29
C LEU A 84 -9.86 0.85 -2.39
N ASN A 85 -8.85 0.92 -3.23
CA ASN A 85 -8.57 -0.05 -4.28
C ASN A 85 -7.50 -1.04 -3.81
N PHE A 86 -7.93 -2.17 -3.29
CA PHE A 86 -7.06 -3.22 -2.76
C PHE A 86 -6.70 -4.31 -3.79
N SER A 87 -7.14 -4.16 -5.05
CA SER A 87 -6.97 -5.20 -6.09
C SER A 87 -5.54 -5.30 -6.62
N HIS A 88 -4.67 -4.35 -6.29
CA HIS A 88 -3.31 -4.24 -6.83
C HIS A 88 -2.29 -4.43 -5.71
N PRO A 89 -1.80 -5.67 -5.49
CA PRO A 89 -0.75 -5.91 -4.52
C PRO A 89 0.56 -5.26 -4.94
N CYS A 90 1.33 -4.81 -3.97
CA CYS A 90 2.67 -4.28 -4.19
C CYS A 90 3.63 -5.42 -4.59
N HIS A 91 4.27 -5.32 -5.75
CA HIS A 91 5.15 -6.37 -6.30
C HIS A 91 6.64 -6.04 -6.18
N VAL A 92 7.05 -5.31 -5.18
CA VAL A 92 8.47 -5.01 -4.94
C VAL A 92 9.21 -6.30 -4.57
N LYS A 93 9.96 -6.85 -5.52
CA LYS A 93 10.84 -8.03 -5.33
C LYS A 93 12.21 -7.57 -4.82
N SER A 94 12.30 -7.18 -3.58
CA SER A 94 13.55 -6.84 -2.93
C SER A 94 13.72 -7.68 -1.66
N HIS A 95 14.98 -7.99 -1.31
CA HIS A 95 15.32 -8.71 -0.08
C HIS A 95 15.91 -7.75 0.97
N ASP A 96 15.44 -6.52 0.98
CA ASP A 96 15.82 -5.45 1.88
C ASP A 96 14.58 -4.82 2.53
N GLU A 97 14.74 -3.68 3.16
CA GLU A 97 13.69 -2.96 3.87
C GLU A 97 12.50 -2.57 2.96
N PHE A 98 12.74 -2.44 1.65
CA PHE A 98 11.65 -2.22 0.68
C PHE A 98 10.78 -3.46 0.50
N GLY A 99 11.38 -4.66 0.52
CA GLY A 99 10.63 -5.91 0.47
C GLY A 99 9.77 -6.13 1.72
N GLU A 100 10.32 -5.88 2.90
CA GLU A 100 9.61 -5.96 4.18
C GLU A 100 8.44 -4.95 4.23
N LEU A 101 8.68 -3.73 3.73
CA LEU A 101 7.64 -2.71 3.65
C LEU A 101 6.52 -3.09 2.67
N ALA A 102 6.88 -3.68 1.52
CA ALA A 102 5.90 -4.17 0.55
C ALA A 102 5.01 -5.28 1.12
N GLU A 103 5.60 -6.22 1.87
CA GLU A 103 4.87 -7.29 2.55
C GLU A 103 3.92 -6.73 3.62
N SER A 104 4.39 -5.76 4.40
CA SER A 104 3.58 -5.06 5.41
C SER A 104 2.40 -4.31 4.79
N LEU A 105 2.62 -3.62 3.65
CA LEU A 105 1.56 -2.96 2.91
C LEU A 105 0.54 -3.96 2.34
N ASN A 106 0.98 -5.08 1.79
CA ASN A 106 0.07 -6.12 1.29
C ASN A 106 -0.80 -6.70 2.41
N THR A 107 -0.19 -7.02 3.54
CA THR A 107 -0.92 -7.50 4.73
C THR A 107 -1.95 -6.46 5.21
N MET A 108 -1.60 -5.18 5.21
CA MET A 108 -2.52 -4.09 5.54
C MET A 108 -3.68 -4.02 4.54
N ALA A 109 -3.40 -4.14 3.24
CA ALA A 109 -4.42 -4.15 2.20
C ALA A 109 -5.43 -5.30 2.38
N GLU A 110 -4.94 -6.51 2.66
CA GLU A 110 -5.78 -7.69 2.92
C GLU A 110 -6.68 -7.48 4.14
N ASN A 111 -6.10 -6.98 5.26
CA ASN A 111 -6.86 -6.71 6.48
C ASN A 111 -7.93 -5.64 6.27
N LEU A 112 -7.62 -4.57 5.53
CA LEU A 112 -8.58 -3.52 5.20
C LEU A 112 -9.69 -4.06 4.29
N GLN A 113 -9.36 -4.80 3.26
CA GLN A 113 -10.34 -5.42 2.36
C GLN A 113 -11.31 -6.33 3.14
N GLN A 114 -10.81 -7.14 4.07
CA GLN A 114 -11.62 -7.99 4.91
C GLN A 114 -12.52 -7.19 5.86
N ALA A 115 -12.01 -6.10 6.45
CA ALA A 115 -12.79 -5.23 7.31
C ALA A 115 -13.91 -4.53 6.54
N PHE A 116 -13.65 -4.05 5.33
CA PHE A 116 -14.67 -3.44 4.46
C PHE A 116 -15.76 -4.43 4.05
N SER A 117 -15.37 -5.65 3.64
CA SER A 117 -16.32 -6.71 3.31
C SER A 117 -17.23 -7.06 4.51
N SER A 118 -16.64 -7.16 5.71
CA SER A 118 -17.40 -7.43 6.94
C SER A 118 -18.36 -6.30 7.30
N LEU A 119 -17.95 -5.05 7.07
CA LEU A 119 -18.79 -3.87 7.29
C LEU A 119 -19.96 -3.83 6.29
N GLU A 120 -19.72 -4.16 5.03
CA GLU A 120 -20.77 -4.23 4.00
C GLU A 120 -21.80 -5.32 4.33
N ASP A 121 -21.35 -6.50 4.77
CA ASP A 121 -22.24 -7.58 5.20
C ASP A 121 -23.05 -7.20 6.46
N ALA A 122 -22.44 -6.50 7.41
CA ALA A 122 -23.14 -6.01 8.59
C ALA A 122 -24.20 -4.94 8.23
N ASN A 123 -23.87 -4.03 7.33
CA ASN A 123 -24.81 -3.02 6.82
C ASN A 123 -26.00 -3.67 6.11
N ARG A 124 -25.76 -4.64 5.24
CA ARG A 124 -26.81 -5.38 4.54
C ARG A 124 -27.73 -6.11 5.51
N LYS A 125 -27.20 -6.74 6.56
CA LYS A 125 -28.00 -7.35 7.62
C LYS A 125 -28.85 -6.32 8.35
N LEU A 126 -28.27 -5.18 8.70
CA LEU A 126 -28.99 -4.11 9.38
C LEU A 126 -30.16 -3.58 8.54
N GLU A 127 -29.96 -3.41 7.23
CA GLU A 127 -31.04 -3.00 6.31
C GLU A 127 -32.16 -4.04 6.27
N GLN A 128 -31.83 -5.33 6.21
CA GLN A 128 -32.81 -6.41 6.26
C GLN A 128 -33.60 -6.41 7.58
N ASP A 129 -32.91 -6.25 8.70
CA ASP A 129 -33.52 -6.19 10.02
C ASP A 129 -34.47 -4.99 10.17
N VAL A 130 -34.10 -3.83 9.63
CA VAL A 130 -34.92 -2.63 9.62
C VAL A 130 -36.18 -2.85 8.77
N GLU A 131 -36.04 -3.45 7.60
CA GLU A 131 -37.20 -3.74 6.75
C GLU A 131 -38.13 -4.77 7.37
N GLN A 132 -37.61 -5.82 8.00
CA GLN A 132 -38.40 -6.80 8.73
C GLN A 132 -39.16 -6.15 9.89
N LYS A 133 -38.51 -5.29 10.67
CA LYS A 133 -39.16 -4.55 11.77
C LYS A 133 -40.28 -3.64 11.25
N LYS A 134 -40.10 -2.97 10.14
CA LYS A 134 -41.15 -2.15 9.51
C LYS A 134 -42.36 -2.98 9.13
N ARG A 135 -42.15 -4.16 8.52
CA ARG A 135 -43.25 -5.09 8.18
C ARG A 135 -44.02 -5.53 9.42
N LEU A 136 -43.31 -5.98 10.48
CA LEU A 136 -43.94 -6.39 11.73
C LEU A 136 -44.72 -5.26 12.40
N LEU A 137 -44.22 -4.02 12.34
CA LEU A 137 -44.93 -2.86 12.86
C LEU A 137 -46.20 -2.55 12.05
N ALA A 138 -46.18 -2.70 10.73
CA ALA A 138 -47.34 -2.54 9.86
C ALA A 138 -48.40 -3.60 10.15
N GLU A 139 -48.03 -4.87 10.22
CA GLU A 139 -48.94 -5.97 10.58
C GLU A 139 -49.57 -5.78 11.96
N ARG A 140 -48.76 -5.38 12.96
CA ARG A 140 -49.26 -5.08 14.31
C ARG A 140 -50.25 -3.93 14.30
N LYS A 141 -50.01 -2.90 13.55
CA LYS A 141 -50.94 -1.75 13.39
C LYS A 141 -52.25 -2.20 12.78
N GLU A 142 -52.19 -2.98 11.72
CA GLU A 142 -53.39 -3.51 11.07
C GLU A 142 -54.21 -4.40 12.01
N LEU A 143 -53.58 -5.27 12.79
CA LEU A 143 -54.22 -6.08 13.81
C LEU A 143 -54.94 -5.21 14.87
N VAL A 144 -54.28 -4.17 15.38
CA VAL A 144 -54.86 -3.24 16.36
C VAL A 144 -56.05 -2.48 15.77
N ASP A 145 -55.94 -2.01 14.54
CA ASP A 145 -57.04 -1.30 13.85
C ASP A 145 -58.23 -2.23 13.62
N ASN A 146 -58.02 -3.47 13.17
CA ASN A 146 -59.07 -4.47 12.98
C ASN A 146 -59.76 -4.85 14.31
N LEU A 147 -58.97 -5.13 15.38
CA LEU A 147 -59.51 -5.39 16.72
C LEU A 147 -60.34 -4.21 17.23
N SER A 148 -59.86 -2.98 17.03
CA SER A 148 -60.61 -1.78 17.45
C SER A 148 -61.94 -1.64 16.73
N HIS A 149 -62.01 -1.99 15.42
CA HIS A 149 -63.21 -2.00 14.65
C HIS A 149 -64.21 -3.10 15.11
N GLU A 150 -63.73 -4.32 15.34
CA GLU A 150 -64.55 -5.42 15.78
C GLU A 150 -65.06 -5.24 17.23
N MET A 151 -64.32 -4.55 18.08
CA MET A 151 -64.77 -4.25 19.46
C MET A 151 -65.75 -3.10 19.53
N LYS A 152 -65.74 -2.14 18.57
CA LYS A 152 -66.71 -1.05 18.54
C LYS A 152 -68.14 -1.56 18.32
N THR A 153 -68.30 -2.61 17.54
CA THR A 153 -69.60 -3.16 17.17
C THR A 153 -70.36 -3.74 18.37
N PRO A 154 -69.80 -4.67 19.22
CA PRO A 154 -70.46 -5.19 20.38
C PRO A 154 -70.61 -4.17 21.52
N LEU A 155 -69.66 -3.22 21.66
CA LEU A 155 -69.77 -2.15 22.66
C LEU A 155 -70.90 -1.16 22.33
N GLY A 156 -71.17 -0.89 21.04
CA GLY A 156 -72.28 -0.09 20.56
C GLY A 156 -73.62 -0.73 20.90
N VAL A 157 -73.74 -2.03 20.83
CA VAL A 157 -74.98 -2.77 21.17
C VAL A 157 -75.26 -2.75 22.67
N ILE A 158 -74.19 -2.89 23.52
CA ILE A 158 -74.35 -2.86 25.00
C ILE A 158 -74.75 -1.46 25.52
N ARG A 159 -74.41 -0.39 24.81
CA ARG A 159 -74.71 0.99 25.20
C ARG A 159 -76.13 1.41 24.75
N ALA A 160 -76.81 0.61 23.92
CA ALA A 160 -78.16 0.86 23.42
C ALA A 160 -79.29 0.16 24.23
N TYR A 161 -78.91 -0.60 25.23
CA TYR A 161 -79.81 -1.21 26.24
C TYR A 161 -79.53 -0.54 27.60
#